data_6f9fc7d89be2a0ea1bb64629b1594a5a
#
_entry.id   6f9fc7d89be2a0ea1bb64629b1594a5a
#
_cell.length_a   1.000
_cell.length_b   1.000
_cell.length_c   1.000
_cell.angle_alpha   90.00
_cell.angle_beta   90.00
_cell.angle_gamma   90.00
#
_symmetry.space_group_name_H-M   'P 1'
#
loop_
_entity.id
_entity.type
_entity.pdbx_description
1 polymer ?
#
loop_
_entity_poly.entity_id
_entity_poly.type
_entity_poly.pdbx_seq_one_letter_code
_entity_poly.pdbx_strand_id
1 'polypeptide(L)'
;MMKVNILETDTGRIREDELRDWSQAALNQLDKAYGYKSFRPGQLEAVNTILNDRDLIAVMPTGAMREGHLALVVSPLRALMRDQVQALQARGVAAALIDSGVTPKQRQSIYAMAHGGGLRILYVAPERLFADDFLFFSQSTRIDLIAVDEAHCVLQWGHDFRPNYLKIGEF
;
A
#
# COMPACT_ATOMS: atom_id res chain seq x y z
N MET A 1 -9.33 21.39 11.24
CA MET A 1 -8.08 20.78 11.71
C MET A 1 -8.34 19.27 11.81
N MET A 2 -7.89 18.51 10.83
CA MET A 2 -8.17 17.09 10.71
C MET A 2 -7.19 16.35 11.62
N LYS A 3 -7.70 15.68 12.67
CA LYS A 3 -6.85 14.84 13.54
C LYS A 3 -6.63 13.50 12.81
N VAL A 4 -5.37 13.19 12.55
CA VAL A 4 -4.97 11.83 12.14
C VAL A 4 -4.99 10.98 13.41
N ASN A 5 -5.87 9.99 13.48
CA ASN A 5 -5.84 9.01 14.55
C ASN A 5 -4.92 7.88 14.10
N ILE A 6 -3.74 7.80 14.71
CA ILE A 6 -2.83 6.67 14.57
C ILE A 6 -3.18 5.70 15.70
N LEU A 7 -3.65 4.51 15.33
CA LEU A 7 -3.81 3.41 16.27
C LEU A 7 -2.55 2.54 16.17
N GLU A 8 -1.72 2.57 17.18
CA GLU A 8 -0.58 1.67 17.32
C GLU A 8 -1.10 0.30 17.76
N THR A 9 -0.87 -0.75 16.97
CA THR A 9 -1.11 -2.12 17.40
C THR A 9 0.17 -2.65 18.03
N ASP A 10 0.11 -2.99 19.32
CA ASP A 10 1.25 -3.48 20.10
C ASP A 10 1.56 -4.94 19.71
N THR A 11 2.36 -5.15 18.69
CA THR A 11 2.91 -6.46 18.32
C THR A 11 4.43 -6.48 18.45
N GLY A 12 4.92 -6.28 19.67
CA GLY A 12 6.35 -6.38 20.01
C GLY A 12 6.97 -5.02 20.28
N ARG A 13 7.24 -4.74 21.57
CA ARG A 13 7.89 -3.51 22.04
C ARG A 13 9.31 -3.40 21.47
N ILE A 14 9.45 -2.65 20.37
CA ILE A 14 10.72 -1.98 20.09
C ILE A 14 10.80 -0.83 21.11
N ARG A 15 11.92 -0.70 21.82
CA ARG A 15 12.12 0.39 22.76
C ARG A 15 12.10 1.71 22.00
N GLU A 16 11.44 2.74 22.56
CA GLU A 16 11.34 4.07 21.93
C GLU A 16 12.71 4.71 21.65
N ASP A 17 13.75 4.29 22.37
CA ASP A 17 15.13 4.72 22.22
C ASP A 17 15.85 4.11 20.99
N GLU A 18 15.25 3.11 20.33
CA GLU A 18 15.76 2.46 19.10
C GLU A 18 15.16 3.02 17.81
N LEU A 19 14.17 3.92 17.89
CA LEU A 19 13.51 4.50 16.72
C LEU A 19 14.43 5.48 15.98
N ARG A 20 14.60 5.26 14.68
CA ARG A 20 15.34 6.20 13.82
C ARG A 20 14.42 7.30 13.33
N ASP A 21 14.94 8.53 13.32
CA ASP A 21 14.28 9.63 12.61
C ASP A 21 14.64 9.59 11.12
N TRP A 22 13.66 9.20 10.29
CA TRP A 22 13.80 9.12 8.85
C TRP A 22 13.35 10.39 8.13
N SER A 23 13.00 11.46 8.85
CA SER A 23 12.36 12.66 8.30
C SER A 23 13.16 13.28 7.17
N GLN A 24 14.46 13.46 7.34
CA GLN A 24 15.30 14.06 6.30
C GLN A 24 15.46 13.17 5.07
N ALA A 25 15.63 11.87 5.27
CA ALA A 25 15.72 10.90 4.18
C ALA A 25 14.41 10.83 3.38
N ALA A 26 13.29 10.80 4.08
CA ALA A 26 11.96 10.80 3.47
C ALA A 26 11.68 12.09 2.68
N LEU A 27 12.03 13.27 3.22
CA LEU A 27 11.91 14.55 2.54
C LEU A 27 12.76 14.62 1.26
N ASN A 28 14.00 14.12 1.32
CA ASN A 28 14.88 14.09 0.15
C ASN A 28 14.31 13.19 -0.96
N GLN A 29 13.73 12.05 -0.61
CA GLN A 29 13.07 11.17 -1.59
C GLN A 29 11.78 11.77 -2.14
N LEU A 30 10.98 12.44 -1.31
CA LEU A 30 9.78 13.15 -1.74
C LEU A 30 10.12 14.23 -2.77
N ASP A 31 11.16 15.03 -2.50
CA ASP A 31 11.63 16.06 -3.42
C ASP A 31 12.16 15.44 -4.72
N LYS A 32 13.02 14.46 -4.64
CA LYS A 32 13.62 13.78 -5.80
C LYS A 32 12.59 13.10 -6.69
N ALA A 33 11.62 12.40 -6.10
CA ALA A 33 10.65 11.59 -6.84
C ALA A 33 9.44 12.39 -7.33
N TYR A 34 9.02 13.40 -6.57
CA TYR A 34 7.75 14.10 -6.80
C TYR A 34 7.88 15.62 -6.88
N GLY A 35 9.04 16.20 -6.55
CA GLY A 35 9.26 17.66 -6.55
C GLY A 35 8.59 18.39 -5.38
N TYR A 36 8.07 17.68 -4.38
CA TYR A 36 7.46 18.31 -3.21
C TYR A 36 8.48 18.55 -2.11
N LYS A 37 8.46 19.74 -1.52
CA LYS A 37 9.39 20.15 -0.46
C LYS A 37 8.91 19.82 0.96
N SER A 38 7.66 19.39 1.11
CA SER A 38 7.07 19.04 2.40
C SER A 38 5.99 17.96 2.25
N PHE A 39 5.84 17.17 3.29
CA PHE A 39 4.72 16.24 3.43
C PHE A 39 3.44 16.98 3.84
N ARG A 40 2.29 16.44 3.51
CA ARG A 40 1.02 16.87 4.09
C ARG A 40 0.98 16.46 5.57
N PRO A 41 0.15 17.15 6.41
CA PRO A 41 0.00 16.79 7.82
C PRO A 41 -0.26 15.29 8.02
N GLY A 42 0.48 14.65 8.91
CA GLY A 42 0.39 13.22 9.25
C GLY A 42 1.16 12.27 8.32
N GLN A 43 1.53 12.68 7.10
CA GLN A 43 2.25 11.80 6.17
C GLN A 43 3.67 11.47 6.64
N LEU A 44 4.42 12.47 7.12
CA LEU A 44 5.78 12.26 7.61
C LEU A 44 5.83 11.32 8.81
N GLU A 45 4.86 11.47 9.73
CA GLU A 45 4.71 10.58 10.89
C GLU A 45 4.40 9.16 10.46
N ALA A 46 3.48 8.98 9.51
CA ALA A 46 3.17 7.67 8.94
C ALA A 46 4.40 7.03 8.26
N VAL A 47 5.16 7.80 7.47
CA VAL A 47 6.39 7.34 6.83
C VAL A 47 7.42 6.91 7.87
N ASN A 48 7.63 7.70 8.92
CA ASN A 48 8.55 7.35 10.00
C ASN A 48 8.15 6.06 10.72
N THR A 49 6.85 5.87 10.97
CA THR A 49 6.32 4.66 11.61
C THR A 49 6.61 3.42 10.76
N ILE A 50 6.29 3.47 9.47
CA ILE A 50 6.53 2.35 8.54
C ILE A 50 8.03 2.06 8.36
N LEU A 51 8.87 3.10 8.25
CA LEU A 51 10.32 2.94 8.08
C LEU A 51 11.03 2.41 9.33
N ASN A 52 10.34 2.40 10.46
CA ASN A 52 10.77 1.74 11.70
C ASN A 52 10.16 0.34 11.88
N ASP A 53 9.63 -0.25 10.80
CA ASP A 53 9.04 -1.59 10.78
C ASP A 53 7.88 -1.77 11.79
N ARG A 54 7.10 -0.69 12.03
CA ARG A 54 5.92 -0.70 12.90
C ARG A 54 4.65 -0.73 12.06
N ASP A 55 3.65 -1.45 12.55
CA ASP A 55 2.33 -1.45 11.97
C ASP A 55 1.67 -0.07 12.13
N LEU A 56 0.96 0.35 11.08
CA LEU A 56 0.31 1.64 11.05
C LEU A 56 -1.10 1.51 10.46
N ILE A 57 -2.08 2.01 11.19
CA ILE A 57 -3.39 2.30 10.65
C ILE A 57 -3.47 3.82 10.44
N ALA A 58 -3.31 4.27 9.20
CA ALA A 58 -3.42 5.67 8.85
C ALA A 58 -4.61 5.91 7.94
N VAL A 59 -5.55 6.74 8.38
CA VAL A 59 -6.65 7.21 7.54
C VAL A 59 -6.14 8.45 6.80
N MET A 60 -5.49 8.24 5.66
CA MET A 60 -4.88 9.30 4.85
C MET A 60 -5.01 9.02 3.34
N PRO A 61 -4.99 10.04 2.49
CA PRO A 61 -4.79 9.81 1.06
C PRO A 61 -3.32 9.44 0.77
N THR A 62 -3.15 8.26 0.22
CA THR A 62 -1.98 7.52 -0.34
C THR A 62 -0.53 8.02 -0.18
N GLY A 63 0.37 7.12 0.15
CA GLY A 63 1.74 6.98 -0.36
C GLY A 63 2.90 6.82 0.60
N ALA A 64 3.48 5.61 0.73
CA ALA A 64 4.86 5.41 1.23
C ALA A 64 5.46 4.10 0.69
N MET A 65 6.78 4.11 0.31
CA MET A 65 7.46 2.91 -0.19
C MET A 65 8.97 2.89 0.06
N ARG A 66 9.51 1.71 0.39
CA ARG A 66 10.95 1.37 0.48
C ARG A 66 11.46 0.73 -0.81
N GLU A 67 12.74 0.95 -1.16
CA GLU A 67 13.41 0.24 -2.26
C GLU A 67 13.59 -1.26 -1.92
N GLY A 68 13.33 -2.12 -2.89
CA GLY A 68 13.52 -3.58 -2.77
C GLY A 68 12.34 -4.35 -2.20
N HIS A 69 11.26 -3.68 -1.81
CA HIS A 69 10.10 -4.28 -1.15
C HIS A 69 8.85 -4.20 -2.03
N LEU A 70 7.95 -5.18 -1.92
CA LEU A 70 6.65 -5.18 -2.57
C LEU A 70 5.60 -4.59 -1.62
N ALA A 71 4.96 -3.51 -2.05
CA ALA A 71 3.76 -2.99 -1.40
C ALA A 71 2.50 -3.46 -2.13
N LEU A 72 1.57 -4.02 -1.40
CA LEU A 72 0.23 -4.34 -1.86
C LEU A 72 -0.72 -3.20 -1.48
N VAL A 73 -1.41 -2.63 -2.47
CA VAL A 73 -2.41 -1.58 -2.24
C VAL A 73 -3.78 -2.13 -2.57
N VAL A 74 -4.62 -2.26 -1.56
CA VAL A 74 -6.01 -2.71 -1.72
C VAL A 74 -6.89 -1.48 -1.93
N SER A 75 -7.50 -1.34 -3.11
CA SER A 75 -8.35 -0.20 -3.44
C SER A 75 -9.62 -0.65 -4.17
N PRO A 76 -10.79 -0.06 -3.86
CA PRO A 76 -12.06 -0.44 -4.46
C PRO A 76 -12.32 0.23 -5.81
N LEU A 77 -11.57 1.27 -6.15
CA LEU A 77 -11.83 2.16 -7.27
C LEU A 77 -10.89 1.85 -8.45
N ARG A 78 -11.36 1.02 -9.40
CA ARG A 78 -10.59 0.59 -10.58
C ARG A 78 -10.02 1.74 -11.42
N ALA A 79 -10.79 2.80 -11.61
CA ALA A 79 -10.33 3.97 -12.37
C ALA A 79 -9.15 4.64 -11.64
N LEU A 80 -9.29 4.88 -10.33
CA LEU A 80 -8.25 5.48 -9.52
C LEU A 80 -6.97 4.61 -9.49
N MET A 81 -7.11 3.28 -9.34
CA MET A 81 -5.95 2.37 -9.39
C MET A 81 -5.18 2.50 -10.71
N ARG A 82 -5.89 2.60 -11.85
CA ARG A 82 -5.27 2.76 -13.18
C ARG A 82 -4.51 4.07 -13.29
N ASP A 83 -5.12 5.16 -12.87
CA ASP A 83 -4.51 6.49 -12.91
C ASP A 83 -3.26 6.53 -12.02
N GLN A 84 -3.33 5.95 -10.82
CA GLN A 84 -2.20 5.87 -9.88
C GLN A 84 -1.06 5.01 -10.45
N VAL A 85 -1.37 3.84 -11.01
CA VAL A 85 -0.36 2.97 -11.64
C VAL A 85 0.31 3.67 -12.82
N GLN A 86 -0.43 4.32 -13.70
CA GLN A 86 0.13 5.09 -14.81
C GLN A 86 1.04 6.22 -14.33
N ALA A 87 0.61 6.97 -13.32
CA ALA A 87 1.40 8.04 -12.73
C ALA A 87 2.70 7.56 -12.10
N LEU A 88 2.69 6.38 -11.45
CA LEU A 88 3.87 5.74 -10.88
C LEU A 88 4.83 5.25 -11.98
N GLN A 89 4.31 4.57 -12.98
CA GLN A 89 5.09 4.08 -14.13
C GLN A 89 5.76 5.24 -14.90
N ALA A 90 5.05 6.35 -15.08
CA ALA A 90 5.60 7.57 -15.70
C ALA A 90 6.78 8.16 -14.91
N ARG A 91 6.89 7.84 -13.60
CA ARG A 91 8.00 8.24 -12.73
C ARG A 91 9.07 7.15 -12.59
N GLY A 92 9.01 6.10 -13.39
CA GLY A 92 9.96 4.99 -13.35
C GLY A 92 9.75 4.00 -12.18
N VAL A 93 8.61 4.07 -11.48
CA VAL A 93 8.27 3.11 -10.44
C VAL A 93 7.60 1.89 -11.06
N ALA A 94 8.14 0.71 -10.79
CA ALA A 94 7.56 -0.56 -11.25
C ALA A 94 6.26 -0.85 -10.48
N ALA A 95 5.14 -0.46 -11.05
CA ALA A 95 3.81 -0.65 -10.51
C ALA A 95 2.92 -1.44 -11.48
N ALA A 96 2.01 -2.25 -10.92
CA ALA A 96 1.00 -2.97 -11.69
C ALA A 96 -0.34 -2.98 -10.94
N LEU A 97 -1.42 -3.37 -11.63
CA LEU A 97 -2.72 -3.59 -11.01
C LEU A 97 -3.31 -4.93 -11.43
N ILE A 98 -4.11 -5.52 -10.54
CA ILE A 98 -4.92 -6.70 -10.83
C ILE A 98 -6.37 -6.39 -10.50
N ASP A 99 -7.18 -6.25 -11.54
CA ASP A 99 -8.62 -6.12 -11.48
C ASP A 99 -9.31 -7.18 -12.33
N SER A 100 -10.62 -7.14 -12.44
CA SER A 100 -11.41 -8.08 -13.26
C SER A 100 -11.15 -7.97 -14.78
N GLY A 101 -10.47 -6.91 -15.24
CA GLY A 101 -10.10 -6.72 -16.65
C GLY A 101 -8.76 -7.34 -17.02
N VAL A 102 -7.97 -7.79 -16.05
CA VAL A 102 -6.65 -8.39 -16.30
C VAL A 102 -6.80 -9.87 -16.65
N THR A 103 -6.28 -10.25 -17.82
CA THR A 103 -6.34 -11.64 -18.29
C THR A 103 -5.49 -12.58 -17.44
N PRO A 104 -5.77 -13.91 -17.43
CA PRO A 104 -4.96 -14.86 -16.68
C PRO A 104 -3.46 -14.82 -17.06
N LYS A 105 -3.15 -14.66 -18.34
CA LYS A 105 -1.77 -14.56 -18.83
C LYS A 105 -1.06 -13.30 -18.29
N GLN A 106 -1.75 -12.18 -18.29
CA GLN A 106 -1.21 -10.93 -17.75
C GLN A 106 -0.98 -11.04 -16.25
N ARG A 107 -1.92 -11.66 -15.50
CA ARG A 107 -1.75 -11.90 -14.05
C ARG A 107 -0.52 -12.73 -13.74
N GLN A 108 -0.32 -13.84 -14.46
CA GLN A 108 0.88 -14.67 -14.31
C GLN A 108 2.16 -13.87 -14.54
N SER A 109 2.19 -13.00 -15.56
CA SER A 109 3.35 -12.13 -15.81
C SER A 109 3.58 -11.14 -14.67
N ILE A 110 2.52 -10.58 -14.09
CA ILE A 110 2.60 -9.67 -12.93
C ILE A 110 3.12 -10.43 -11.70
N TYR A 111 2.61 -11.63 -11.43
CA TYR A 111 3.06 -12.46 -10.31
C TYR A 111 4.53 -12.85 -10.46
N ALA A 112 4.95 -13.26 -11.66
CA ALA A 112 6.34 -13.61 -11.94
C ALA A 112 7.27 -12.39 -11.73
N MET A 113 6.87 -11.21 -12.17
CA MET A 113 7.61 -9.96 -11.98
C MET A 113 7.72 -9.60 -10.48
N ALA A 114 6.63 -9.75 -9.72
CA ALA A 114 6.63 -9.48 -8.29
C ALA A 114 7.52 -10.47 -7.54
N HIS A 115 7.39 -11.77 -7.82
CA HIS A 115 8.21 -12.83 -7.22
C HIS A 115 9.70 -12.65 -7.50
N GLY A 116 10.05 -12.20 -8.71
CA GLY A 116 11.42 -11.88 -9.11
C GLY A 116 11.96 -10.54 -8.56
N GLY A 117 11.21 -9.82 -7.71
CA GLY A 117 11.61 -8.53 -7.14
C GLY A 117 11.57 -7.36 -8.14
N GLY A 118 11.04 -7.56 -9.33
CA GLY A 118 10.92 -6.53 -10.36
C GLY A 118 9.72 -5.59 -10.19
N LEU A 119 8.80 -5.89 -9.27
CA LEU A 119 7.64 -5.06 -8.97
C LEU A 119 7.77 -4.40 -7.59
N ARG A 120 7.38 -3.15 -7.50
CA ARG A 120 7.41 -2.35 -6.25
C ARG A 120 6.05 -2.17 -5.65
N ILE A 121 5.04 -1.94 -6.48
CA ILE A 121 3.67 -1.73 -6.05
C ILE A 121 2.73 -2.61 -6.86
N LEU A 122 1.86 -3.32 -6.15
CA LEU A 122 0.76 -4.07 -6.73
C LEU A 122 -0.56 -3.52 -6.20
N TYR A 123 -1.34 -2.91 -7.07
CA TYR A 123 -2.72 -2.55 -6.77
C TYR A 123 -3.64 -3.75 -7.01
N VAL A 124 -4.55 -3.98 -6.08
CA VAL A 124 -5.49 -5.10 -6.17
C VAL A 124 -6.88 -4.67 -5.70
N ALA A 125 -7.89 -5.15 -6.41
CA ALA A 125 -9.27 -5.00 -5.95
C ALA A 125 -9.56 -5.96 -4.78
N PRO A 126 -10.34 -5.53 -3.76
CA PRO A 126 -10.54 -6.31 -2.53
C PRO A 126 -11.07 -7.72 -2.77
N GLU A 127 -11.92 -7.91 -3.79
CA GLU A 127 -12.46 -9.20 -4.17
C GLU A 127 -11.40 -10.18 -4.72
N ARG A 128 -10.25 -9.66 -5.15
CA ARG A 128 -9.16 -10.49 -5.68
C ARG A 128 -8.27 -11.10 -4.60
N LEU A 129 -8.25 -10.53 -3.41
CA LEU A 129 -7.41 -11.01 -2.29
C LEU A 129 -7.67 -12.48 -1.97
N PHE A 130 -8.94 -12.90 -2.08
CA PHE A 130 -9.40 -14.24 -1.71
C PHE A 130 -9.53 -15.21 -2.89
N ALA A 131 -9.05 -14.83 -4.07
CA ALA A 131 -9.02 -15.74 -5.20
C ALA A 131 -7.82 -16.71 -5.09
N ASP A 132 -8.03 -17.99 -5.40
CA ASP A 132 -7.05 -19.06 -5.21
C ASP A 132 -5.67 -18.73 -5.82
N ASP A 133 -5.65 -18.16 -7.02
CA ASP A 133 -4.42 -17.79 -7.69
C ASP A 133 -3.68 -16.64 -6.98
N PHE A 134 -4.43 -15.72 -6.34
CA PHE A 134 -3.84 -14.62 -5.56
C PHE A 134 -3.33 -15.12 -4.21
N LEU A 135 -4.08 -15.98 -3.54
CA LEU A 135 -3.66 -16.59 -2.27
C LEU A 135 -2.36 -17.40 -2.46
N PHE A 136 -2.28 -18.20 -3.52
CA PHE A 136 -1.05 -18.91 -3.84
C PHE A 136 0.14 -17.96 -4.10
N PHE A 137 -0.09 -16.88 -4.84
CA PHE A 137 0.90 -15.84 -5.07
C PHE A 137 1.37 -15.19 -3.76
N SER A 138 0.46 -14.80 -2.88
CA SER A 138 0.79 -14.12 -1.62
C SER A 138 1.58 -15.01 -0.66
N GLN A 139 1.33 -16.31 -0.64
CA GLN A 139 2.08 -17.28 0.17
C GLN A 139 3.51 -17.52 -0.34
N SER A 140 3.74 -17.33 -1.64
CA SER A 140 5.04 -17.56 -2.29
C SER A 140 5.87 -16.30 -2.52
N THR A 141 5.30 -15.11 -2.27
CA THR A 141 5.94 -13.83 -2.54
C THR A 141 5.95 -12.98 -1.27
N ARG A 142 7.11 -12.43 -0.94
CA ARG A 142 7.22 -11.54 0.22
C ARG A 142 6.50 -10.22 -0.07
N ILE A 143 5.46 -9.94 0.71
CA ILE A 143 4.74 -8.66 0.76
C ILE A 143 5.19 -7.95 2.03
N ASP A 144 5.80 -6.78 1.90
CA ASP A 144 6.39 -6.06 3.03
C ASP A 144 5.47 -4.98 3.60
N LEU A 145 4.46 -4.58 2.82
CA LEU A 145 3.47 -3.59 3.23
C LEU A 145 2.12 -3.90 2.60
N ILE A 146 1.06 -3.85 3.39
CA ILE A 146 -0.32 -3.83 2.90
C ILE A 146 -0.91 -2.46 3.23
N ALA A 147 -1.26 -1.71 2.19
CA ALA A 147 -1.96 -0.44 2.32
C ALA A 147 -3.42 -0.61 1.91
N VAL A 148 -4.35 -0.18 2.76
CA VAL A 148 -5.78 -0.22 2.47
C VAL A 148 -6.25 1.19 2.15
N ASP A 149 -6.59 1.43 0.89
CA ASP A 149 -7.12 2.70 0.41
C ASP A 149 -8.65 2.75 0.61
N GLU A 150 -9.21 3.95 0.79
CA GLU A 150 -10.65 4.14 1.00
C GLU A 150 -11.21 3.29 2.17
N ALA A 151 -10.45 3.15 3.26
CA ALA A 151 -10.84 2.32 4.40
C ALA A 151 -12.22 2.67 5.00
N HIS A 152 -12.74 3.87 4.72
CA HIS A 152 -14.09 4.26 5.10
C HIS A 152 -15.18 3.37 4.49
N CYS A 153 -14.91 2.68 3.38
CA CYS A 153 -15.82 1.70 2.76
C CYS A 153 -16.20 0.54 3.70
N VAL A 154 -15.45 0.33 4.79
CA VAL A 154 -15.78 -0.65 5.84
C VAL A 154 -16.97 -0.20 6.69
N LEU A 155 -17.12 1.11 6.91
CA LEU A 155 -18.08 1.67 7.87
C LEU A 155 -19.32 2.26 7.21
N GLN A 156 -19.33 2.49 5.90
CA GLN A 156 -20.44 3.11 5.20
C GLN A 156 -21.45 2.05 4.70
N TRP A 157 -22.61 1.99 5.36
CA TRP A 157 -23.78 1.25 4.89
C TRP A 157 -24.42 2.02 3.72
N GLY A 158 -24.52 1.38 2.54
CA GLY A 158 -25.12 1.97 1.35
C GLY A 158 -24.45 1.50 0.06
N HIS A 159 -24.52 2.31 -0.99
CA HIS A 159 -23.97 1.98 -2.33
C HIS A 159 -22.46 1.72 -2.33
N ASP A 160 -21.72 2.27 -1.36
CA ASP A 160 -20.26 2.14 -1.26
C ASP A 160 -19.81 1.02 -0.31
N PHE A 161 -20.74 0.30 0.33
CA PHE A 161 -20.42 -0.83 1.20
C PHE A 161 -19.81 -1.99 0.42
N ARG A 162 -18.63 -2.42 0.85
CA ARG A 162 -17.89 -3.53 0.22
C ARG A 162 -17.57 -4.63 1.24
N PRO A 163 -18.36 -5.73 1.26
CA PRO A 163 -18.19 -6.82 2.23
C PRO A 163 -16.76 -7.41 2.28
N ASN A 164 -16.06 -7.37 1.15
CA ASN A 164 -14.70 -7.90 1.06
C ASN A 164 -13.68 -7.08 1.86
N TYR A 165 -13.98 -5.82 2.20
CA TYR A 165 -13.13 -5.03 3.09
C TYR A 165 -13.13 -5.56 4.53
N LEU A 166 -14.25 -6.09 5.01
CA LEU A 166 -14.34 -6.68 6.35
C LEU A 166 -13.42 -7.90 6.51
N LYS A 167 -13.10 -8.57 5.40
CA LYS A 167 -12.26 -9.76 5.37
C LYS A 167 -10.78 -9.46 5.17
N ILE A 168 -10.37 -8.22 4.92
CA ILE A 168 -8.95 -7.90 4.67
C ILE A 168 -8.07 -8.29 5.85
N GLY A 169 -8.58 -8.22 7.08
CA GLY A 169 -7.87 -8.66 8.28
C GLY A 169 -7.66 -10.18 8.38
N GLU A 170 -8.30 -10.96 7.51
CA GLU A 170 -8.12 -12.42 7.42
C GLU A 170 -7.01 -12.82 6.41
N PHE A 171 -6.59 -11.87 5.58
CA PHE A 171 -5.53 -12.01 4.58
C PHE A 171 -4.14 -11.83 5.17
#